data_008da260ea3808bcb3c456250ac8e8ad
#
_entry.id   008da260ea3808bcb3c456250ac8e8ad
#
_cell.length_a   1.000
_cell.length_b   1.000
_cell.length_c   1.000
_cell.angle_alpha   90.00
_cell.angle_beta   90.00
_cell.angle_gamma   90.00
#
_symmetry.space_group_name_H-M   'P 1'
#
loop_
_entity.id
_entity.type
_entity.pdbx_description
1 polymer ?
#
loop_
_entity_poly.entity_id
_entity_poly.type
_entity_poly.pdbx_seq_one_letter_code
_entity_poly.pdbx_strand_id
1 'polypeptide(L)'
;EIHLHPKVQAGLADVFVDVAKTRSIQIILESHSEHLLRRLQRRMAEEVLNPDDVALYFCKSNDGASSIERLQTDMLGNILNYPTDFFGDEMGEITAMSRAQIHQKLKRNTQNELHH
;
A
#
# COMPACT_ATOMS: atom_id res chain seq x y z
N GLU A 1 -16.97 -10.10 14.09
CA GLU A 1 -15.74 -9.45 13.64
C GLU A 1 -14.74 -9.36 14.79
N ILE A 2 -13.56 -9.88 14.58
CA ILE A 2 -12.52 -9.83 15.61
C ILE A 2 -11.70 -8.57 15.41
N HIS A 3 -11.72 -7.70 16.40
CA HIS A 3 -10.92 -6.46 16.35
C HIS A 3 -9.53 -6.75 16.94
N LEU A 4 -8.56 -6.93 16.06
CA LEU A 4 -7.19 -7.15 16.47
C LEU A 4 -6.48 -5.79 16.68
N HIS A 5 -5.54 -5.78 17.61
CA HIS A 5 -4.69 -4.62 17.83
C HIS A 5 -3.92 -4.26 16.53
N PRO A 6 -3.70 -2.96 16.21
CA PRO A 6 -2.99 -2.57 15.00
C PRO A 6 -1.64 -3.25 14.78
N LYS A 7 -0.87 -3.46 15.83
CA LYS A 7 0.41 -4.19 15.74
C LYS A 7 0.23 -5.64 15.30
N VAL A 8 -0.85 -6.29 15.76
CA VAL A 8 -1.16 -7.66 15.38
C VAL A 8 -1.60 -7.71 13.92
N GLN A 9 -2.41 -6.74 13.47
CA GLN A 9 -2.84 -6.66 12.09
C GLN A 9 -1.65 -6.47 11.14
N ALA A 10 -0.73 -5.58 11.48
CA ALA A 10 0.49 -5.38 10.70
C ALA A 10 1.38 -6.62 10.70
N GLY A 11 1.52 -7.30 11.85
CA GLY A 11 2.29 -8.53 11.96
C GLY A 11 1.72 -9.67 11.13
N LEU A 12 0.40 -9.74 10.97
CA LEU A 12 -0.23 -10.73 10.08
C LEU A 12 0.20 -10.55 8.63
N ALA A 13 0.37 -9.31 8.17
CA ALA A 13 0.88 -9.05 6.83
C ALA A 13 2.25 -9.69 6.63
N ASP A 14 3.14 -9.55 7.61
CA ASP A 14 4.48 -10.15 7.55
C ASP A 14 4.43 -11.67 7.49
N VAL A 15 3.52 -12.29 8.26
CA VAL A 15 3.33 -13.74 8.23
C VAL A 15 2.87 -14.20 6.85
N PHE A 16 1.89 -13.51 6.25
CA PHE A 16 1.39 -13.86 4.92
C PHE A 16 2.48 -13.72 3.85
N VAL A 17 3.27 -12.66 3.91
CA VAL A 17 4.39 -12.46 2.97
C VAL A 17 5.40 -13.59 3.10
N ASP A 18 5.79 -13.92 4.32
CA ASP A 18 6.77 -14.97 4.58
C ASP A 18 6.28 -16.33 4.10
N VAL A 19 5.05 -16.69 4.43
CA VAL A 19 4.45 -17.98 4.03
C VAL A 19 4.33 -18.06 2.51
N ALA A 20 3.88 -16.99 1.85
CA ALA A 20 3.75 -16.99 0.39
C ALA A 20 5.09 -17.19 -0.30
N LYS A 21 6.15 -16.55 0.21
CA LYS A 21 7.49 -16.64 -0.36
C LYS A 21 8.15 -18.00 -0.10
N THR A 22 8.09 -18.49 1.15
CA THR A 22 8.79 -19.71 1.53
C THR A 22 8.07 -20.97 1.07
N ARG A 23 6.75 -20.94 0.95
CA ARG A 23 5.95 -22.09 0.58
C ARG A 23 5.49 -22.08 -0.88
N SER A 24 5.74 -21.00 -1.60
CA SER A 24 5.30 -20.82 -2.99
C SER A 24 3.80 -21.02 -3.16
N ILE A 25 3.01 -20.53 -2.20
CA ILE A 25 1.56 -20.61 -2.23
C ILE A 25 0.93 -19.25 -2.52
N GLN A 26 -0.25 -19.29 -3.11
CA GLN A 26 -1.06 -18.10 -3.34
C GLN A 26 -1.97 -17.86 -2.16
N ILE A 27 -1.99 -16.66 -1.63
CA ILE A 27 -2.86 -16.26 -0.54
C ILE A 27 -3.84 -15.22 -1.05
N ILE A 28 -5.13 -15.48 -0.85
CA ILE A 28 -6.20 -14.53 -1.15
C ILE A 28 -6.85 -14.15 0.17
N LEU A 29 -6.86 -12.86 0.48
CA LEU A 29 -7.50 -12.42 1.71
C LEU A 29 -8.31 -11.15 1.49
N GLU A 30 -9.36 -11.01 2.29
CA GLU A 30 -10.17 -9.81 2.36
C GLU A 30 -9.92 -9.14 3.70
N SER A 31 -9.78 -7.81 3.69
CA SER A 31 -9.52 -7.09 4.93
C SER A 31 -10.02 -5.66 4.84
N HIS A 32 -10.48 -5.13 5.97
CA HIS A 32 -10.77 -3.71 6.15
C HIS A 32 -9.64 -3.00 6.89
N SER A 33 -8.50 -3.65 7.06
CA SER A 33 -7.40 -3.13 7.85
C SER A 33 -6.46 -2.26 7.04
N GLU A 34 -6.41 -0.97 7.35
CA GLU A 34 -5.41 -0.06 6.79
C GLU A 34 -4.00 -0.42 7.26
N HIS A 35 -3.87 -0.96 8.49
CA HIS A 35 -2.56 -1.34 9.04
C HIS A 35 -1.93 -2.49 8.28
N LEU A 36 -2.74 -3.46 7.85
CA LEU A 36 -2.27 -4.56 7.01
C LEU A 36 -1.78 -4.03 5.66
N LEU A 37 -2.56 -3.15 5.03
CA LEU A 37 -2.18 -2.56 3.74
C LEU A 37 -0.90 -1.73 3.86
N ARG A 38 -0.79 -0.88 4.87
CA ARG A 38 0.40 -0.06 5.11
C ARG A 38 1.65 -0.92 5.31
N ARG A 39 1.52 -2.04 6.01
CA ARG A 39 2.65 -2.95 6.22
C ARG A 39 3.06 -3.62 4.89
N LEU A 40 2.12 -4.01 4.05
CA LEU A 40 2.42 -4.53 2.71
C LEU A 40 3.16 -3.48 1.87
N GLN A 41 2.68 -2.24 1.88
CA GLN A 41 3.35 -1.13 1.17
C GLN A 41 4.77 -0.92 1.70
N ARG A 42 4.96 -0.97 3.00
CA ARG A 42 6.28 -0.84 3.62
C ARG A 42 7.22 -1.95 3.17
N ARG A 43 6.73 -3.20 3.11
CA ARG A 43 7.54 -4.34 2.67
C ARG A 43 7.90 -4.24 1.20
N MET A 44 7.03 -3.65 0.37
CA MET A 44 7.36 -3.34 -1.02
C MET A 44 8.47 -2.29 -1.11
N ALA A 45 8.37 -1.22 -0.31
CA ALA A 45 9.38 -0.17 -0.27
C ALA A 45 10.74 -0.68 0.20
N GLU A 46 10.74 -1.66 1.11
CA GLU A 46 11.95 -2.30 1.62
C GLU A 46 12.50 -3.40 0.70
N GLU A 47 11.84 -3.63 -0.43
CA GLU A 47 12.21 -4.67 -1.41
C GLU A 47 12.10 -6.10 -0.86
N VAL A 48 11.37 -6.28 0.23
CA VAL A 48 11.07 -7.61 0.79
C VAL A 48 9.96 -8.28 0.00
N LEU A 49 9.02 -7.49 -0.51
CA LEU A 49 7.87 -7.96 -1.28
C LEU A 49 7.89 -7.29 -2.65
N ASN A 50 7.94 -8.12 -3.70
CA ASN A 50 7.91 -7.59 -5.06
C ASN A 50 6.47 -7.15 -5.41
N PRO A 51 6.25 -5.91 -5.88
CA PRO A 51 4.91 -5.47 -6.30
C PRO A 51 4.25 -6.36 -7.35
N ASP A 52 5.04 -7.02 -8.20
CA ASP A 52 4.51 -7.93 -9.21
C ASP A 52 3.91 -9.21 -8.61
N ASP A 53 4.27 -9.55 -7.37
CA ASP A 53 3.74 -10.72 -6.67
C ASP A 53 2.48 -10.42 -5.87
N VAL A 54 2.01 -9.16 -5.91
CA VAL A 54 0.86 -8.69 -5.13
C VAL A 54 -0.19 -8.10 -6.06
N ALA A 55 -1.44 -8.51 -5.88
CA ALA A 55 -2.57 -7.87 -6.55
C ALA A 55 -3.50 -7.31 -5.49
N LEU A 56 -3.71 -6.01 -5.51
CA LEU A 56 -4.57 -5.30 -4.59
C LEU A 56 -5.82 -4.83 -5.32
N TYR A 57 -6.98 -5.10 -4.73
CA TYR A 57 -8.27 -4.73 -5.29
C TYR A 57 -9.08 -3.98 -4.24
N PHE A 58 -9.72 -2.92 -4.69
CA PHE A 58 -10.67 -2.17 -3.87
C PHE A 58 -12.08 -2.53 -4.29
N CYS A 59 -12.87 -2.99 -3.34
CA CYS A 59 -14.26 -3.35 -3.57
C CYS A 59 -15.16 -2.20 -3.15
N LYS A 60 -15.98 -1.72 -4.07
CA LYS A 60 -16.89 -0.61 -3.84
C LYS A 60 -18.33 -1.05 -4.09
N SER A 61 -19.23 -0.67 -3.19
CA SER A 61 -20.65 -0.95 -3.33
C SER A 61 -21.41 0.37 -3.48
N ASN A 62 -22.10 0.55 -4.60
CA ASN A 62 -22.93 1.73 -4.89
C ASN A 62 -24.31 1.27 -5.34
N ASP A 63 -25.35 1.72 -4.62
CA ASP A 63 -26.76 1.54 -5.00
C ASP A 63 -27.12 0.11 -5.40
N GLY A 64 -26.66 -0.88 -4.63
CA GLY A 64 -26.91 -2.30 -4.88
C GLY A 64 -26.02 -2.94 -5.93
N ALA A 65 -25.17 -2.16 -6.59
CA ALA A 65 -24.17 -2.68 -7.53
C ALA A 65 -22.80 -2.72 -6.85
N SER A 66 -22.04 -3.78 -7.11
CA SER A 66 -20.67 -3.91 -6.60
C SER A 66 -19.69 -3.76 -7.74
N SER A 67 -18.58 -3.06 -7.48
CA SER A 67 -17.50 -2.93 -8.45
C SER A 67 -16.17 -3.25 -7.77
N ILE A 68 -15.22 -3.74 -8.56
CA ILE A 68 -13.87 -4.06 -8.12
C ILE A 68 -12.90 -3.24 -8.97
N GLU A 69 -12.04 -2.49 -8.31
CA GLU A 69 -11.02 -1.71 -8.99
C GLU A 69 -9.65 -2.21 -8.56
N ARG A 70 -8.78 -2.51 -9.54
CA ARG A 70 -7.42 -2.90 -9.24
C ARG A 70 -6.60 -1.68 -8.88
N LEU A 71 -5.92 -1.75 -7.75
CA LEU A 71 -5.01 -0.70 -7.31
C LEU A 71 -3.66 -0.88 -8.01
N GLN A 72 -3.12 0.21 -8.54
CA GLN A 72 -1.82 0.21 -9.21
C GLN A 72 -0.76 0.69 -8.22
N THR A 73 0.30 -0.08 -8.10
CA THR A 73 1.42 0.24 -7.21
C THR A 73 2.69 0.50 -8.01
N ASP A 74 3.53 1.37 -7.50
CA ASP A 74 4.87 1.59 -8.06
C ASP A 74 5.91 0.72 -7.34
N MET A 75 7.17 0.88 -7.72
CA MET A 75 8.27 0.10 -7.14
C MET A 75 8.53 0.42 -5.67
N LEU A 76 8.03 1.55 -5.18
CA LEU A 76 8.18 1.98 -3.80
C LEU A 76 6.96 1.59 -2.93
N GLY A 77 6.00 0.89 -3.51
CA GLY A 77 4.80 0.47 -2.81
C GLY A 77 3.72 1.53 -2.70
N ASN A 78 3.86 2.65 -3.40
CA ASN A 78 2.82 3.68 -3.43
C ASN A 78 1.66 3.26 -4.31
N ILE A 79 0.45 3.57 -3.88
CA ILE A 79 -0.75 3.34 -4.67
C ILE A 79 -0.97 4.56 -5.57
N LEU A 80 -0.94 4.34 -6.89
CA LEU A 80 -1.00 5.42 -7.88
C LEU A 80 -2.43 5.91 -8.14
N ASN A 81 -3.41 5.02 -8.03
CA ASN A 81 -4.82 5.31 -8.31
C ASN A 81 -5.67 5.18 -7.05
N TYR A 82 -5.31 5.93 -6.01
CA TYR A 82 -5.98 5.88 -4.72
C TYR A 82 -7.46 6.27 -4.86
N PRO A 83 -8.41 5.40 -4.47
CA PRO A 83 -9.83 5.76 -4.51
C PRO A 83 -10.14 6.86 -3.48
N THR A 84 -11.06 7.76 -3.82
CA THR A 84 -11.42 8.88 -2.93
C THR A 84 -12.01 8.45 -1.60
N ASP A 85 -12.67 7.29 -1.56
CA ASP A 85 -13.32 6.77 -0.35
C ASP A 85 -12.48 5.75 0.40
N PHE A 86 -11.22 5.59 0.02
CA PHE A 86 -10.34 4.56 0.56
C PHE A 86 -9.74 5.01 1.89
N PHE A 87 -10.13 4.36 2.99
CA PHE A 87 -9.77 4.71 4.36
C PHE A 87 -10.06 6.18 4.74
N GLY A 88 -10.98 6.83 4.00
CA GLY A 88 -11.33 8.23 4.21
C GLY A 88 -10.35 9.20 3.57
N ASP A 89 -10.74 10.48 3.61
CA ASP A 89 -9.98 11.56 2.95
C ASP A 89 -8.61 11.80 3.56
N GLU A 90 -8.46 11.55 4.87
CA GLU A 90 -7.20 11.76 5.58
C GLU A 90 -6.05 10.96 4.99
N MET A 91 -6.33 9.71 4.62
CA MET A 91 -5.30 8.82 4.08
C MET A 91 -4.81 9.29 2.72
N GLY A 92 -5.74 9.78 1.89
CA GLY A 92 -5.39 10.35 0.58
C GLY A 92 -4.54 11.60 0.73
N GLU A 93 -4.85 12.47 1.68
CA GLU A 93 -4.08 13.68 1.96
C GLU A 93 -2.68 13.38 2.46
N ILE A 94 -2.54 12.43 3.39
CA ILE A 94 -1.23 12.03 3.91
C ILE A 94 -0.36 11.47 2.79
N THR A 95 -0.92 10.65 1.93
CA THR A 95 -0.20 10.07 0.79
C THR A 95 0.24 11.16 -0.18
N ALA A 96 -0.64 12.11 -0.50
CA ALA A 96 -0.32 13.23 -1.38
C ALA A 96 0.78 14.12 -0.79
N MET A 97 0.74 14.41 0.51
CA MET A 97 1.78 15.16 1.21
C MET A 97 3.12 14.45 1.15
N SER A 98 3.13 13.15 1.40
CA SER A 98 4.36 12.35 1.36
C SER A 98 5.00 12.37 -0.03
N ARG A 99 4.18 12.26 -1.07
CA ARG A 99 4.65 12.35 -2.46
C ARG A 99 5.24 13.72 -2.77
N ALA A 100 4.57 14.78 -2.35
CA ALA A 100 5.05 16.15 -2.54
C ALA A 100 6.38 16.37 -1.84
N GLN A 101 6.54 15.87 -0.61
CA GLN A 101 7.77 15.96 0.15
C GLN A 101 8.93 15.22 -0.52
N ILE A 102 8.68 14.02 -1.01
CA ILE A 102 9.68 13.24 -1.73
C ILE A 102 10.10 13.97 -3.01
N HIS A 103 9.14 14.51 -3.75
CA HIS A 103 9.41 15.27 -4.97
C HIS A 103 10.28 16.50 -4.69
N GLN A 104 10.01 17.24 -3.62
CA GLN A 104 10.81 18.38 -3.20
C GLN A 104 12.24 17.97 -2.85
N LYS A 105 12.40 16.86 -2.12
CA LYS A 105 13.73 16.34 -1.75
C LYS A 105 14.55 15.97 -2.99
N LEU A 106 13.93 15.31 -3.96
CA LEU A 106 14.60 14.96 -5.21
C LEU A 106 15.00 16.19 -5.99
N LYS A 107 14.15 17.22 -6.04
CA LYS A 107 14.47 18.51 -6.68
C LYS A 107 15.64 19.20 -6.02
N ARG A 108 15.68 19.24 -4.69
CA ARG A 108 16.79 19.86 -3.94
C ARG A 108 18.11 19.15 -4.19
N ASN A 109 18.10 17.82 -4.20
CA ASN A 109 19.30 17.04 -4.48
C ASN A 109 19.83 17.30 -5.89
N THR A 110 18.94 17.38 -6.87
CA THR A 110 19.33 17.69 -8.26
C THR A 110 19.93 19.10 -8.36
N GLN A 111 19.35 20.09 -7.69
CA GLN A 111 19.90 21.44 -7.67
C GLN A 111 21.26 21.52 -6.99
N ASN A 112 21.45 20.77 -5.90
CA ASN A 112 22.73 20.73 -5.20
C ASN A 112 23.82 20.08 -6.07
N GLU A 113 23.49 19.07 -6.84
CA GLU A 113 24.42 18.43 -7.79
C GLU A 113 24.81 19.38 -8.93
N LEU A 114 23.89 20.22 -9.35
CA LEU A 114 24.14 21.20 -10.43
C LEU A 114 25.01 22.39 -9.99
N HIS A 115 25.14 22.65 -8.69
CA HIS A 115 25.92 23.74 -8.14
C HIS A 115 27.33 23.34 -7.72
N HIS A 116 27.72 22.13 -7.97
CA HIS A 116 29.08 21.66 -7.81
C HIS A 116 29.81 21.76 -9.16
#